data_ff6176990cbc90f1dd7c9d104199cfcc
#
_entry.id   ff6176990cbc90f1dd7c9d104199cfcc
#
_cell.length_a   1.000
_cell.length_b   1.000
_cell.length_c   1.000
_cell.angle_alpha   90.00
_cell.angle_beta   90.00
_cell.angle_gamma   90.00
#
_symmetry.space_group_name_H-M   'P 1'
#
loop_
_entity.id
_entity.type
_entity.pdbx_description
1 polymer ?
#
loop_
_entity_poly.entity_id
_entity_poly.type
_entity_poly.pdbx_seq_one_letter_code
_entity_poly.pdbx_strand_id
1 'polypeptide(L)'
;MFVPASELRRQVKDDNDNMVLDAETAERIDAGYQVVDWAGLASHGFDKHGDYCFIYSYPPVRTLDSIRHDQMFDPSELEPRSDSLNVYLHIPYCSGICSYCYFAKVVDNGNSAVSKDEYIDLLIREISAKLERYGSDARIATVHFGGGTPSILEPHQIKKIMAFLHTLGNEDDMEVTFECAPETVHANLDKLLTLRDNGVNRVNLGVESLDDRVLKIMARRHGADMTRRSLDNIRDAGFTNVNVDLIYALPGQSVASWVATMREISRWQLESVSVYRLRRHPMKRISKLEQELYPSYEDGLRMQLAHGLVMADHGYLRVQSHKYAIKEQKIQQQTERKRGVSRTQLLSAGCGSYGFLNSTFYWNTKSLGEWGRRVRAGEHPTWLGRTLGRDDLMRKSFVLGVHTHTGIPRDEFAQKFGVDPLAVFGDEIGLAQRLGLFEVTDSAIRPTELGYFFGDELSVLFYSPQIRQQLDGLGMKYGMFFEQDRYA
;
A
#
# COMPACT_ATOMS: atom_id res chain seq x y z
N MET A 1 11.63 -26.86 -6.78
CA MET A 1 12.29 -27.14 -8.08
C MET A 1 11.96 -26.01 -9.03
N PHE A 2 12.92 -25.45 -9.74
CA PHE A 2 12.70 -24.39 -10.73
C PHE A 2 12.16 -25.02 -12.02
N VAL A 3 11.03 -24.54 -12.49
CA VAL A 3 10.58 -24.87 -13.85
C VAL A 3 11.49 -24.13 -14.82
N PRO A 4 12.09 -24.79 -15.83
CA PRO A 4 12.89 -24.13 -16.86
C PRO A 4 12.10 -23.04 -17.57
N ALA A 5 12.75 -21.93 -17.97
CA ALA A 5 12.09 -20.82 -18.63
C ALA A 5 11.33 -21.21 -19.90
N SER A 6 11.86 -22.17 -20.68
CA SER A 6 11.22 -22.71 -21.89
C SER A 6 9.94 -23.49 -21.60
N GLU A 7 9.90 -24.25 -20.53
CA GLU A 7 8.72 -25.00 -20.09
C GLU A 7 7.66 -24.05 -19.53
N LEU A 8 8.08 -23.02 -18.78
CA LEU A 8 7.21 -21.98 -18.28
C LEU A 8 6.55 -21.20 -19.41
N ARG A 9 7.31 -20.83 -20.47
CA ARG A 9 6.77 -20.15 -21.66
C ARG A 9 5.69 -20.98 -22.36
N ARG A 10 5.95 -22.29 -22.56
CA ARG A 10 5.00 -23.18 -23.22
C ARG A 10 3.70 -23.27 -22.40
N GLN A 11 3.81 -23.51 -21.10
CA GLN A 11 2.65 -23.58 -20.20
C GLN A 11 1.85 -22.28 -20.21
N VAL A 12 2.50 -21.12 -20.10
CA VAL A 12 1.82 -19.79 -20.13
C VAL A 12 1.10 -19.56 -21.44
N LYS A 13 1.71 -19.93 -22.58
CA LYS A 13 1.11 -19.75 -23.90
C LYS A 13 -0.09 -20.67 -24.10
N ASP A 14 0.09 -21.97 -23.89
CA ASP A 14 -0.95 -22.98 -24.10
C ASP A 14 -2.22 -22.71 -23.24
N ASP A 15 -2.03 -22.23 -22.03
CA ASP A 15 -3.12 -21.97 -21.11
C ASP A 15 -3.81 -20.62 -21.36
N ASN A 16 -3.06 -19.58 -21.78
CA ASN A 16 -3.65 -18.30 -22.17
C ASN A 16 -4.47 -18.45 -23.47
N ASP A 17 -4.01 -19.29 -24.42
CA ASP A 17 -4.74 -19.58 -25.65
C ASP A 17 -6.06 -20.32 -25.39
N ASN A 18 -6.21 -21.01 -24.25
CA ASN A 18 -7.43 -21.71 -23.84
C ASN A 18 -8.39 -20.86 -22.99
N MET A 19 -7.94 -19.72 -22.44
CA MET A 19 -8.79 -18.79 -21.70
C MET A 19 -9.40 -17.75 -22.63
N VAL A 20 -10.67 -17.90 -22.95
CA VAL A 20 -11.39 -16.97 -23.83
C VAL A 20 -12.18 -15.97 -22.96
N LEU A 21 -11.96 -14.68 -23.21
CA LEU A 21 -12.80 -13.62 -22.69
C LEU A 21 -14.13 -13.64 -23.45
N ASP A 22 -15.28 -13.55 -22.74
CA ASP A 22 -16.56 -13.44 -23.42
C ASP A 22 -16.65 -12.15 -24.25
N ALA A 23 -17.39 -12.20 -25.35
CA ALA A 23 -17.44 -11.14 -26.35
C ALA A 23 -17.95 -9.80 -25.77
N GLU A 24 -18.95 -9.83 -24.89
CA GLU A 24 -19.50 -8.62 -24.27
C GLU A 24 -18.45 -7.89 -23.42
N THR A 25 -17.74 -8.63 -22.57
CA THR A 25 -16.71 -8.05 -21.73
C THR A 25 -15.52 -7.55 -22.56
N ALA A 26 -15.13 -8.28 -23.60
CA ALA A 26 -14.07 -7.85 -24.52
C ALA A 26 -14.46 -6.52 -25.21
N GLU A 27 -15.67 -6.43 -25.74
CA GLU A 27 -16.18 -5.21 -26.41
C GLU A 27 -16.20 -4.02 -25.44
N ARG A 28 -16.64 -4.20 -24.21
CA ARG A 28 -16.68 -3.13 -23.19
C ARG A 28 -15.27 -2.65 -22.81
N ILE A 29 -14.30 -3.56 -22.68
CA ILE A 29 -12.91 -3.21 -22.39
C ILE A 29 -12.32 -2.47 -23.59
N ASP A 30 -12.52 -2.94 -24.82
CA ASP A 30 -12.02 -2.31 -26.04
C ASP A 30 -12.67 -0.94 -26.26
N ALA A 31 -13.97 -0.80 -26.05
CA ALA A 31 -14.66 0.50 -26.10
C ALA A 31 -14.05 1.49 -25.09
N GLY A 32 -13.85 1.07 -23.85
CA GLY A 32 -13.19 1.89 -22.82
C GLY A 32 -11.75 2.25 -23.17
N TYR A 33 -11.03 1.35 -23.86
CA TYR A 33 -9.67 1.60 -24.29
C TYR A 33 -9.61 2.61 -25.46
N GLN A 34 -10.51 2.51 -26.44
CA GLN A 34 -10.51 3.33 -27.65
C GLN A 34 -10.89 4.79 -27.43
N VAL A 35 -11.66 5.11 -26.38
CA VAL A 35 -12.09 6.49 -26.10
C VAL A 35 -11.02 7.34 -25.41
N VAL A 36 -9.92 6.75 -24.98
CA VAL A 36 -8.85 7.45 -24.26
C VAL A 36 -7.72 7.82 -25.23
N ASP A 37 -7.32 9.08 -25.25
CA ASP A 37 -6.14 9.55 -25.97
C ASP A 37 -4.85 9.21 -25.18
N TRP A 38 -4.45 7.93 -25.25
CA TRP A 38 -3.24 7.44 -24.58
C TRP A 38 -1.97 8.15 -24.99
N ALA A 39 -1.86 8.54 -26.28
CA ALA A 39 -0.68 9.23 -26.81
C ALA A 39 -0.63 10.67 -26.28
N GLY A 40 -1.76 11.36 -26.28
CA GLY A 40 -1.87 12.69 -25.70
C GLY A 40 -1.54 12.70 -24.21
N LEU A 41 -2.08 11.75 -23.44
CA LEU A 41 -1.76 11.60 -22.01
C LEU A 41 -0.27 11.32 -21.80
N ALA A 42 0.32 10.38 -22.53
CA ALA A 42 1.73 10.05 -22.43
C ALA A 42 2.65 11.24 -22.75
N SER A 43 2.28 12.09 -23.72
CA SER A 43 3.03 13.31 -24.07
C SER A 43 3.11 14.33 -22.93
N HIS A 44 2.18 14.25 -21.95
CA HIS A 44 2.16 15.05 -20.74
C HIS A 44 2.69 14.30 -19.51
N GLY A 45 3.32 13.13 -19.70
CA GLY A 45 3.92 12.34 -18.65
C GLY A 45 2.95 11.38 -17.92
N PHE A 46 1.72 11.21 -18.41
CA PHE A 46 0.77 10.24 -17.87
C PHE A 46 0.95 8.89 -18.56
N ASP A 47 2.01 8.20 -18.19
CA ASP A 47 2.36 6.86 -18.63
C ASP A 47 2.86 6.03 -17.42
N LYS A 48 2.84 4.71 -17.53
CA LYS A 48 3.27 3.80 -16.46
C LYS A 48 4.56 3.06 -16.83
N HIS A 49 5.50 3.79 -17.42
CA HIS A 49 6.79 3.27 -17.84
C HIS A 49 7.91 3.55 -16.83
N GLY A 50 9.06 2.96 -17.06
CA GLY A 50 10.29 3.21 -16.30
C GLY A 50 10.24 2.66 -14.88
N ASP A 51 10.55 3.50 -13.89
CA ASP A 51 10.58 3.18 -12.47
C ASP A 51 9.19 3.21 -11.81
N TYR A 52 8.12 2.86 -12.56
CA TYR A 52 6.75 2.88 -12.06
C TYR A 52 6.65 2.26 -10.66
N CYS A 53 6.03 3.00 -9.76
CA CYS A 53 5.77 2.57 -8.40
C CYS A 53 4.50 3.22 -7.87
N PHE A 54 3.72 2.47 -7.12
CA PHE A 54 2.64 3.00 -6.33
C PHE A 54 3.17 4.00 -5.29
N ILE A 55 2.64 5.24 -5.31
CA ILE A 55 3.06 6.31 -4.40
C ILE A 55 2.28 6.21 -3.10
N TYR A 56 2.99 5.93 -2.01
CA TYR A 56 2.43 5.76 -0.67
C TYR A 56 2.96 6.78 0.36
N SER A 57 3.89 7.63 -0.05
CA SER A 57 4.49 8.65 0.81
C SER A 57 4.93 9.87 0.00
N TYR A 58 5.05 10.99 0.70
CA TYR A 58 5.75 12.19 0.25
C TYR A 58 6.57 12.73 1.43
N PRO A 59 7.83 13.05 1.22
CA PRO A 59 8.57 13.06 -0.05
C PRO A 59 8.91 11.64 -0.55
N PRO A 60 9.35 11.51 -1.83
CA PRO A 60 9.84 10.23 -2.36
C PRO A 60 11.05 9.73 -1.58
N VAL A 61 11.15 8.42 -1.40
CA VAL A 61 12.20 7.81 -0.54
C VAL A 61 13.63 8.09 -1.01
N ARG A 62 13.83 8.35 -2.31
CA ARG A 62 15.14 8.69 -2.88
C ARG A 62 15.62 10.10 -2.53
N THR A 63 14.76 10.92 -1.97
CA THR A 63 15.06 12.30 -1.57
C THR A 63 15.20 12.46 -0.05
N LEU A 64 15.22 11.35 0.69
CA LEU A 64 15.41 11.35 2.14
C LEU A 64 16.89 11.43 2.50
N ASP A 65 17.17 12.13 3.59
CA ASP A 65 18.49 12.28 4.18
C ASP A 65 18.53 11.67 5.59
N SER A 66 19.73 11.56 6.15
CA SER A 66 19.90 11.24 7.57
C SER A 66 19.30 12.36 8.41
N ILE A 67 18.45 12.01 9.37
CA ILE A 67 17.84 12.98 10.28
C ILE A 67 18.25 12.73 11.74
N ARG A 68 18.23 13.79 12.55
CA ARG A 68 18.21 13.62 14.00
C ARG A 68 16.83 13.10 14.42
N HIS A 69 16.82 12.05 15.21
CA HIS A 69 15.60 11.34 15.57
C HIS A 69 14.60 12.16 16.40
N ASP A 70 15.06 13.19 17.08
CA ASP A 70 14.23 14.10 17.88
C ASP A 70 13.39 15.07 17.02
N GLN A 71 13.84 15.36 15.80
CA GLN A 71 13.13 16.29 14.90
C GLN A 71 11.68 15.89 14.61
N MET A 72 11.36 14.58 14.60
CA MET A 72 9.98 14.12 14.36
C MET A 72 9.03 14.43 15.52
N PHE A 73 9.55 14.79 16.69
CA PHE A 73 8.73 15.10 17.86
C PHE A 73 8.51 16.60 18.06
N ASP A 74 9.18 17.44 17.27
CA ASP A 74 9.02 18.88 17.33
C ASP A 74 7.69 19.27 16.62
N PRO A 75 6.68 19.80 17.33
CA PRO A 75 5.45 20.24 16.71
C PRO A 75 5.72 21.45 15.81
N SER A 76 4.95 21.57 14.72
CA SER A 76 4.95 22.76 13.88
C SER A 76 3.57 23.42 13.90
N GLU A 77 3.53 24.70 13.53
CA GLU A 77 2.25 25.43 13.44
C GLU A 77 1.26 24.78 12.44
N LEU A 78 1.78 24.17 11.36
CA LEU A 78 1.00 23.54 10.30
C LEU A 78 0.66 22.07 10.55
N GLU A 79 1.43 21.41 11.39
CA GLU A 79 1.22 20.02 11.84
C GLU A 79 1.41 20.00 13.37
N PRO A 80 0.46 20.58 14.12
CA PRO A 80 0.48 20.49 15.57
C PRO A 80 0.31 19.05 16.02
N ARG A 81 0.64 18.76 17.26
CA ARG A 81 0.31 17.47 17.86
C ARG A 81 -1.18 17.19 17.72
N SER A 82 -1.50 15.99 17.29
CA SER A 82 -2.88 15.54 17.16
C SER A 82 -3.31 14.78 18.40
N ASP A 83 -4.55 14.99 18.82
CA ASP A 83 -5.18 14.18 19.88
C ASP A 83 -5.54 12.77 19.37
N SER A 84 -5.38 12.51 18.07
CA SER A 84 -5.69 11.26 17.40
C SER A 84 -4.51 10.77 16.57
N LEU A 85 -4.05 9.54 16.83
CA LEU A 85 -2.91 8.92 16.16
C LEU A 85 -3.31 7.68 15.36
N ASN A 86 -2.71 7.56 14.18
CA ASN A 86 -2.65 6.29 13.46
C ASN A 86 -1.34 5.59 13.84
N VAL A 87 -1.38 4.27 14.04
CA VAL A 87 -0.20 3.47 14.40
C VAL A 87 0.03 2.40 13.34
N TYR A 88 1.27 2.28 12.85
CA TYR A 88 1.72 1.21 11.96
C TYR A 88 2.79 0.37 12.62
N LEU A 89 2.56 -0.93 12.69
CA LEU A 89 3.47 -1.90 13.31
C LEU A 89 4.01 -2.85 12.24
N HIS A 90 5.30 -2.76 11.99
CA HIS A 90 5.95 -3.59 10.98
C HIS A 90 6.40 -4.91 11.59
N ILE A 91 5.92 -6.03 11.06
CA ILE A 91 6.35 -7.39 11.43
C ILE A 91 7.19 -7.95 10.27
N PRO A 92 8.53 -8.05 10.40
CA PRO A 92 9.39 -8.33 9.26
C PRO A 92 9.48 -9.82 8.90
N TYR A 93 8.86 -10.72 9.63
CA TYR A 93 9.00 -12.17 9.42
C TYR A 93 8.09 -12.68 8.31
N CYS A 94 8.61 -13.58 7.48
CA CYS A 94 7.87 -14.30 6.44
C CYS A 94 8.26 -15.77 6.43
N SER A 95 7.33 -16.65 6.00
CA SER A 95 7.62 -18.07 5.75
C SER A 95 8.54 -18.27 4.56
N GLY A 96 8.60 -17.33 3.62
CA GLY A 96 9.44 -17.33 2.41
C GLY A 96 9.49 -15.97 1.75
N ILE A 97 10.29 -15.84 0.67
CA ILE A 97 10.46 -14.59 -0.05
C ILE A 97 9.76 -14.68 -1.40
N CYS A 98 8.72 -13.87 -1.60
CA CYS A 98 8.07 -13.68 -2.89
C CYS A 98 9.00 -12.97 -3.88
N SER A 99 8.94 -13.35 -5.17
CA SER A 99 9.89 -12.90 -6.19
C SER A 99 9.85 -11.38 -6.45
N TYR A 100 8.74 -10.71 -6.11
CA TYR A 100 8.46 -9.29 -6.35
C TYR A 100 8.64 -8.39 -5.12
N CYS A 101 8.64 -8.98 -3.93
CA CYS A 101 8.48 -8.22 -2.70
C CYS A 101 9.71 -7.37 -2.36
N TYR A 102 9.50 -6.09 -2.08
CA TYR A 102 10.53 -5.10 -1.76
C TYR A 102 10.46 -4.58 -0.32
N PHE A 103 9.48 -5.03 0.48
CA PHE A 103 9.37 -4.66 1.89
C PHE A 103 10.54 -5.20 2.71
N ALA A 104 10.83 -4.54 3.85
CA ALA A 104 11.79 -5.05 4.82
C ALA A 104 11.27 -6.37 5.41
N LYS A 105 12.03 -7.46 5.24
CA LYS A 105 11.63 -8.78 5.69
C LYS A 105 12.79 -9.72 5.88
N VAL A 106 12.57 -10.72 6.70
CA VAL A 106 13.49 -11.86 6.92
C VAL A 106 12.71 -13.17 6.84
N VAL A 107 13.37 -14.22 6.40
CA VAL A 107 12.76 -15.56 6.44
C VAL A 107 12.83 -16.08 7.87
N ASP A 108 11.69 -16.50 8.41
CA ASP A 108 11.60 -17.15 9.72
C ASP A 108 12.07 -18.59 9.63
N ASN A 109 13.35 -18.81 9.87
CA ASN A 109 14.03 -20.13 9.83
C ASN A 109 14.70 -20.49 11.16
N GLY A 110 14.36 -19.78 12.24
CA GLY A 110 14.94 -19.97 13.56
C GLY A 110 16.32 -19.31 13.78
N ASN A 111 16.94 -18.75 12.74
CA ASN A 111 18.27 -18.12 12.81
C ASN A 111 18.23 -16.59 12.62
N SER A 112 17.09 -15.97 12.86
CA SER A 112 16.95 -14.51 12.76
C SER A 112 17.76 -13.81 13.87
N ALA A 113 18.35 -12.64 13.55
CA ALA A 113 19.13 -11.82 14.48
C ALA A 113 18.35 -11.38 15.72
N VAL A 114 17.02 -11.38 15.65
CA VAL A 114 16.07 -11.13 16.72
C VAL A 114 14.99 -12.20 16.60
N SER A 115 14.67 -12.93 17.65
CA SER A 115 13.54 -13.88 17.66
C SER A 115 12.20 -13.16 17.65
N LYS A 116 11.10 -13.84 17.27
CA LYS A 116 9.76 -13.22 17.27
C LYS A 116 9.35 -12.76 18.68
N ASP A 117 9.66 -13.54 19.72
CA ASP A 117 9.33 -13.17 21.10
C ASP A 117 10.05 -11.89 21.54
N GLU A 118 11.36 -11.87 21.33
CA GLU A 118 12.17 -10.68 21.61
C GLU A 118 11.74 -9.48 20.75
N TYR A 119 11.36 -9.74 19.48
CA TYR A 119 10.89 -8.68 18.58
C TYR A 119 9.67 -7.96 19.13
N ILE A 120 8.70 -8.70 19.66
CA ILE A 120 7.50 -8.11 20.28
C ILE A 120 7.88 -7.29 21.53
N ASP A 121 8.82 -7.75 22.36
CA ASP A 121 9.31 -6.97 23.49
C ASP A 121 9.97 -5.65 23.08
N LEU A 122 10.82 -5.72 22.09
CA LEU A 122 11.50 -4.54 21.53
C LEU A 122 10.52 -3.61 20.83
N LEU A 123 9.52 -4.15 20.10
CA LEU A 123 8.49 -3.37 19.44
C LEU A 123 7.66 -2.57 20.45
N ILE A 124 7.23 -3.19 21.54
CA ILE A 124 6.54 -2.54 22.66
C ILE A 124 7.42 -1.41 23.23
N ARG A 125 8.69 -1.69 23.46
CA ARG A 125 9.66 -0.70 23.97
C ARG A 125 9.81 0.50 23.03
N GLU A 126 9.90 0.26 21.71
CA GLU A 126 9.99 1.34 20.71
C GLU A 126 8.73 2.19 20.71
N ILE A 127 7.54 1.56 20.71
CA ILE A 127 6.25 2.28 20.71
C ILE A 127 6.15 3.14 21.97
N SER A 128 6.43 2.56 23.16
CA SER A 128 6.38 3.27 24.44
C SER A 128 7.27 4.50 24.44
N ALA A 129 8.52 4.36 24.00
CA ALA A 129 9.47 5.47 23.91
C ALA A 129 9.03 6.58 22.93
N LYS A 130 8.40 6.20 21.81
CA LYS A 130 7.86 7.15 20.84
C LYS A 130 6.61 7.86 21.36
N LEU A 131 5.70 7.17 22.02
CA LEU A 131 4.50 7.75 22.61
C LEU A 131 4.83 8.70 23.77
N GLU A 132 5.79 8.32 24.63
CA GLU A 132 6.26 9.18 25.73
C GLU A 132 6.78 10.53 25.20
N ARG A 133 7.55 10.51 24.10
CA ARG A 133 8.06 11.72 23.47
C ARG A 133 7.00 12.50 22.68
N TYR A 134 6.07 11.80 22.06
CA TYR A 134 4.99 12.46 21.34
C TYR A 134 4.03 13.18 22.28
N GLY A 135 3.79 12.64 23.47
CA GLY A 135 2.88 13.16 24.49
C GLY A 135 1.76 12.17 24.84
N SER A 136 1.43 12.09 26.12
CA SER A 136 0.57 11.03 26.68
C SER A 136 -0.91 11.14 26.37
N ASP A 137 -1.40 12.27 25.86
CA ASP A 137 -2.83 12.54 25.74
C ASP A 137 -3.42 12.10 24.37
N ALA A 138 -2.55 11.66 23.44
CA ALA A 138 -3.00 11.22 22.14
C ALA A 138 -3.69 9.85 22.20
N ARG A 139 -4.93 9.79 21.67
CA ARG A 139 -5.69 8.55 21.54
C ARG A 139 -5.36 7.84 20.23
N ILE A 140 -5.31 6.52 20.25
CA ILE A 140 -5.06 5.71 19.07
C ILE A 140 -6.37 5.47 18.34
N ALA A 141 -6.44 5.94 17.09
CA ALA A 141 -7.60 5.77 16.23
C ALA A 141 -7.52 4.52 15.36
N THR A 142 -6.31 4.19 14.90
CA THR A 142 -6.10 3.00 14.06
C THR A 142 -4.79 2.32 14.39
N VAL A 143 -4.78 0.99 14.30
CA VAL A 143 -3.57 0.18 14.33
C VAL A 143 -3.52 -0.69 13.09
N HIS A 144 -2.39 -0.72 12.39
CA HIS A 144 -2.18 -1.58 11.25
C HIS A 144 -0.93 -2.44 11.45
N PHE A 145 -1.12 -3.74 11.51
CA PHE A 145 -0.03 -4.72 11.49
C PHE A 145 0.25 -5.13 10.05
N GLY A 146 1.44 -4.76 9.55
CA GLY A 146 1.84 -5.06 8.17
C GLY A 146 3.32 -5.42 8.05
N GLY A 147 3.80 -5.48 6.81
CA GLY A 147 5.22 -5.59 6.50
C GLY A 147 5.65 -6.86 5.81
N GLY A 148 6.10 -7.86 6.57
CA GLY A 148 6.37 -9.21 6.08
C GLY A 148 5.08 -10.03 6.01
N THR A 149 4.82 -10.78 7.06
CA THR A 149 3.59 -11.57 7.23
C THR A 149 3.20 -11.57 8.70
N PRO A 150 2.44 -10.57 9.18
CA PRO A 150 2.07 -10.47 10.59
C PRO A 150 1.41 -11.74 11.15
N SER A 151 0.61 -12.44 10.35
CA SER A 151 -0.03 -13.69 10.75
C SER A 151 0.93 -14.89 10.93
N ILE A 152 2.25 -14.68 10.79
CA ILE A 152 3.27 -15.66 11.21
C ILE A 152 3.47 -15.68 12.73
N LEU A 153 3.01 -14.64 13.42
CA LEU A 153 3.07 -14.57 14.87
C LEU A 153 2.24 -15.68 15.52
N GLU A 154 2.73 -16.17 16.66
CA GLU A 154 2.04 -17.16 17.46
C GLU A 154 0.97 -16.51 18.35
N PRO A 155 -0.06 -17.25 18.80
CA PRO A 155 -1.14 -16.70 19.62
C PRO A 155 -0.66 -15.93 20.86
N HIS A 156 0.40 -16.39 21.55
CA HIS A 156 0.93 -15.71 22.72
C HIS A 156 1.58 -14.36 22.40
N GLN A 157 2.23 -14.24 21.21
CA GLN A 157 2.83 -12.99 20.72
C GLN A 157 1.75 -11.97 20.37
N ILE A 158 0.69 -12.44 19.68
CA ILE A 158 -0.48 -11.62 19.35
C ILE A 158 -1.13 -11.09 20.63
N LYS A 159 -1.41 -11.97 21.61
CA LYS A 159 -1.98 -11.57 22.89
C LYS A 159 -1.13 -10.54 23.62
N LYS A 160 0.19 -10.72 23.62
CA LYS A 160 1.13 -9.81 24.29
C LYS A 160 1.10 -8.39 23.71
N ILE A 161 1.22 -8.26 22.38
CA ILE A 161 1.21 -6.93 21.75
C ILE A 161 -0.16 -6.27 21.85
N MET A 162 -1.24 -7.03 21.68
CA MET A 162 -2.61 -6.50 21.79
C MET A 162 -2.93 -6.07 23.22
N ALA A 163 -2.55 -6.85 24.24
CA ALA A 163 -2.70 -6.46 25.63
C ALA A 163 -2.00 -5.14 25.94
N PHE A 164 -0.79 -4.93 25.42
CA PHE A 164 -0.09 -3.65 25.52
C PHE A 164 -0.86 -2.51 24.84
N LEU A 165 -1.33 -2.70 23.61
CA LEU A 165 -2.09 -1.68 22.89
C LEU A 165 -3.38 -1.29 23.63
N HIS A 166 -4.03 -2.22 24.30
CA HIS A 166 -5.21 -1.94 25.11
C HIS A 166 -4.92 -1.14 26.40
N THR A 167 -3.65 -1.06 26.84
CA THR A 167 -3.27 -0.18 27.97
C THR A 167 -3.12 1.29 27.54
N LEU A 168 -3.09 1.55 26.24
CA LEU A 168 -2.98 2.89 25.70
C LEU A 168 -4.36 3.57 25.60
N GLY A 169 -4.38 4.88 25.52
CA GLY A 169 -5.61 5.62 25.21
C GLY A 169 -6.09 5.33 23.79
N ASN A 170 -7.26 4.68 23.62
CA ASN A 170 -7.80 4.30 22.33
C ASN A 170 -9.11 5.07 22.05
N GLU A 171 -9.40 5.33 20.77
CA GLU A 171 -10.73 5.77 20.33
C GLU A 171 -11.73 4.59 20.46
N ASP A 172 -13.01 4.87 20.70
CA ASP A 172 -14.02 3.84 20.97
C ASP A 172 -14.25 2.93 19.73
N ASP A 173 -14.05 3.48 18.52
CA ASP A 173 -14.19 2.79 17.24
C ASP A 173 -12.83 2.46 16.59
N MET A 174 -11.77 2.28 17.37
CA MET A 174 -10.42 2.00 16.88
C MET A 174 -10.40 0.85 15.86
N GLU A 175 -9.94 1.14 14.64
CA GLU A 175 -9.72 0.10 13.62
C GLU A 175 -8.39 -0.61 13.87
N VAL A 176 -8.42 -1.92 14.04
CA VAL A 176 -7.21 -2.77 14.10
C VAL A 176 -7.18 -3.69 12.90
N THR A 177 -6.33 -3.34 11.93
CA THR A 177 -6.08 -4.13 10.72
C THR A 177 -4.92 -5.10 10.92
N PHE A 178 -5.08 -6.35 10.50
CA PHE A 178 -4.03 -7.36 10.54
C PHE A 178 -3.83 -8.02 9.17
N GLU A 179 -2.60 -7.92 8.63
CA GLU A 179 -2.25 -8.58 7.38
C GLU A 179 -2.02 -10.07 7.58
N CYS A 180 -2.67 -10.87 6.75
CA CYS A 180 -2.62 -12.33 6.75
C CYS A 180 -2.16 -12.87 5.41
N ALA A 181 -1.47 -14.01 5.43
CA ALA A 181 -1.19 -14.81 4.24
C ALA A 181 -1.98 -16.13 4.30
N PRO A 182 -2.51 -16.63 3.16
CA PRO A 182 -3.31 -17.85 3.14
C PRO A 182 -2.62 -19.04 3.81
N GLU A 183 -1.32 -19.23 3.60
CA GLU A 183 -0.55 -20.33 4.19
C GLU A 183 -0.47 -20.29 5.71
N THR A 184 -0.77 -19.17 6.35
CA THR A 184 -0.70 -19.02 7.82
C THR A 184 -2.06 -19.17 8.52
N VAL A 185 -3.18 -19.09 7.76
CA VAL A 185 -4.54 -19.06 8.33
C VAL A 185 -5.49 -20.13 7.78
N HIS A 186 -5.20 -20.76 6.62
CA HIS A 186 -6.09 -21.73 5.97
C HIS A 186 -6.41 -22.98 6.80
N ALA A 187 -5.59 -23.33 7.79
CA ALA A 187 -5.76 -24.45 8.68
C ALA A 187 -5.61 -24.07 10.16
N ASN A 188 -5.81 -22.79 10.49
CA ASN A 188 -5.55 -22.28 11.84
C ASN A 188 -6.66 -21.34 12.30
N LEU A 189 -7.84 -21.92 12.55
CA LEU A 189 -9.00 -21.17 13.07
C LEU A 189 -8.70 -20.56 14.44
N ASP A 190 -7.98 -21.27 15.32
CA ASP A 190 -7.64 -20.79 16.67
C ASP A 190 -6.82 -19.50 16.63
N LYS A 191 -5.95 -19.33 15.64
CA LYS A 191 -5.21 -18.08 15.44
C LYS A 191 -6.15 -16.93 15.05
N LEU A 192 -7.09 -17.17 14.15
CA LEU A 192 -8.07 -16.18 13.73
C LEU A 192 -9.00 -15.79 14.89
N LEU A 193 -9.44 -16.77 15.69
CA LEU A 193 -10.17 -16.51 16.92
C LEU A 193 -9.35 -15.69 17.92
N THR A 194 -8.06 -16.03 18.07
CA THR A 194 -7.16 -15.23 18.94
C THR A 194 -7.05 -13.78 18.44
N LEU A 195 -6.93 -13.53 17.14
CA LEU A 195 -6.91 -12.17 16.60
C LEU A 195 -8.20 -11.42 16.94
N ARG A 196 -9.36 -12.00 16.65
CA ARG A 196 -10.68 -11.41 16.91
C ARG A 196 -10.88 -11.12 18.41
N ASP A 197 -10.63 -12.10 19.25
CA ASP A 197 -10.88 -12.02 20.69
C ASP A 197 -9.95 -11.03 21.40
N ASN A 198 -8.86 -10.62 20.75
CA ASN A 198 -7.95 -9.58 21.23
C ASN A 198 -8.13 -8.23 20.49
N GLY A 199 -9.25 -8.02 19.77
CA GLY A 199 -9.65 -6.72 19.26
C GLY A 199 -9.24 -6.42 17.81
N VAL A 200 -8.66 -7.38 17.07
CA VAL A 200 -8.51 -7.23 15.63
C VAL A 200 -9.90 -7.26 14.98
N ASN A 201 -10.25 -6.21 14.23
CA ASN A 201 -11.58 -6.06 13.63
C ASN A 201 -11.55 -5.94 12.10
N ARG A 202 -10.35 -5.93 11.49
CA ARG A 202 -10.15 -5.94 10.04
C ARG A 202 -9.03 -6.90 9.64
N VAL A 203 -9.27 -7.75 8.65
CA VAL A 203 -8.28 -8.67 8.07
C VAL A 203 -7.95 -8.24 6.65
N ASN A 204 -6.66 -8.12 6.33
CA ASN A 204 -6.16 -8.03 4.96
C ASN A 204 -5.53 -9.35 4.56
N LEU A 205 -6.05 -10.03 3.54
CA LEU A 205 -5.51 -11.29 3.04
C LEU A 205 -4.74 -11.07 1.73
N GLY A 206 -3.44 -11.38 1.73
CA GLY A 206 -2.57 -11.30 0.55
C GLY A 206 -2.82 -12.45 -0.41
N VAL A 207 -3.76 -12.28 -1.33
CA VAL A 207 -4.17 -13.28 -2.34
C VAL A 207 -3.30 -13.21 -3.59
N GLU A 208 -3.01 -12.01 -4.07
CA GLU A 208 -2.25 -11.64 -5.25
C GLU A 208 -2.89 -12.10 -6.57
N SER A 209 -3.26 -13.36 -6.71
CA SER A 209 -3.93 -13.97 -7.88
C SER A 209 -4.70 -15.22 -7.47
N LEU A 210 -5.66 -15.66 -8.30
CA LEU A 210 -6.30 -16.98 -8.22
C LEU A 210 -5.82 -17.94 -9.32
N ASP A 211 -4.80 -17.54 -10.08
CA ASP A 211 -4.13 -18.41 -11.06
C ASP A 211 -2.91 -19.08 -10.40
N ASP A 212 -2.98 -20.39 -10.17
CA ASP A 212 -1.92 -21.15 -9.48
C ASP A 212 -0.59 -21.10 -10.20
N ARG A 213 -0.57 -20.95 -11.54
CA ARG A 213 0.66 -20.81 -12.33
C ARG A 213 1.34 -19.47 -12.03
N VAL A 214 0.55 -18.40 -12.05
CA VAL A 214 1.00 -17.05 -11.72
C VAL A 214 1.54 -17.02 -10.29
N LEU A 215 0.83 -17.61 -9.33
CA LEU A 215 1.27 -17.71 -7.94
C LEU A 215 2.61 -18.46 -7.81
N LYS A 216 2.81 -19.54 -8.59
CA LYS A 216 4.07 -20.28 -8.62
C LYS A 216 5.23 -19.46 -9.19
N ILE A 217 5.00 -18.69 -10.27
CA ILE A 217 5.99 -17.75 -10.83
C ILE A 217 6.39 -16.69 -9.79
N MET A 218 5.41 -16.22 -9.03
CA MET A 218 5.55 -15.22 -7.97
C MET A 218 6.25 -15.78 -6.73
N ALA A 219 6.53 -17.09 -6.68
CA ALA A 219 7.05 -17.82 -5.53
C ALA A 219 6.13 -17.69 -4.29
N ARG A 220 4.80 -17.65 -4.51
CA ARG A 220 3.80 -17.73 -3.43
C ARG A 220 3.71 -19.16 -2.92
N ARG A 221 3.39 -19.31 -1.63
CA ARG A 221 3.29 -20.60 -0.94
C ARG A 221 1.86 -21.12 -0.82
N HIS A 222 0.92 -20.47 -1.50
CA HIS A 222 -0.47 -20.86 -1.54
C HIS A 222 -0.96 -20.94 -3.00
N GLY A 223 -2.07 -21.62 -3.19
CA GLY A 223 -2.85 -21.64 -4.41
C GLY A 223 -4.27 -21.13 -4.16
N ALA A 224 -5.09 -21.12 -5.19
CA ALA A 224 -6.46 -20.62 -5.15
C ALA A 224 -7.33 -21.35 -4.10
N ASP A 225 -7.20 -22.70 -4.00
CA ASP A 225 -7.97 -23.48 -3.02
C ASP A 225 -7.58 -23.16 -1.57
N MET A 226 -6.31 -22.90 -1.31
CA MET A 226 -5.88 -22.47 0.02
C MET A 226 -6.44 -21.09 0.35
N THR A 227 -6.50 -20.20 -0.63
CA THR A 227 -7.13 -18.88 -0.49
C THR A 227 -8.60 -18.98 -0.11
N ARG A 228 -9.39 -19.83 -0.83
CA ARG A 228 -10.81 -20.05 -0.53
C ARG A 228 -11.01 -20.56 0.90
N ARG A 229 -10.27 -21.60 1.31
CA ARG A 229 -10.31 -22.11 2.71
C ARG A 229 -9.91 -21.07 3.73
N SER A 230 -8.96 -20.18 3.41
CA SER A 230 -8.58 -19.09 4.30
C SER A 230 -9.72 -18.11 4.52
N LEU A 231 -10.47 -17.78 3.47
CA LEU A 231 -11.63 -16.91 3.56
C LEU A 231 -12.77 -17.55 4.36
N ASP A 232 -13.04 -18.84 4.15
CA ASP A 232 -14.02 -19.59 4.94
C ASP A 232 -13.65 -19.51 6.42
N ASN A 233 -12.40 -19.82 6.80
CA ASN A 233 -11.94 -19.74 8.18
C ASN A 233 -12.02 -18.30 8.76
N ILE A 234 -11.73 -17.27 7.96
CA ILE A 234 -11.85 -15.87 8.39
C ILE A 234 -13.32 -15.54 8.68
N ARG A 235 -14.26 -16.00 7.85
CA ARG A 235 -15.71 -15.82 8.08
C ARG A 235 -16.20 -16.64 9.28
N ASP A 236 -15.76 -17.90 9.42
CA ASP A 236 -16.08 -18.76 10.56
C ASP A 236 -15.56 -18.19 11.88
N ALA A 237 -14.41 -17.51 11.86
CA ALA A 237 -13.92 -16.75 12.99
C ALA A 237 -14.77 -15.51 13.33
N GLY A 238 -15.72 -15.11 12.47
CA GLY A 238 -16.64 -13.99 12.69
C GLY A 238 -16.16 -12.63 12.20
N PHE A 239 -15.13 -12.57 11.35
CA PHE A 239 -14.71 -11.31 10.74
C PHE A 239 -15.70 -10.83 9.67
N THR A 240 -16.14 -9.57 9.79
CA THR A 240 -17.07 -8.88 8.89
C THR A 240 -16.45 -7.67 8.20
N ASN A 241 -15.13 -7.51 8.30
CA ASN A 241 -14.38 -6.48 7.59
C ASN A 241 -13.11 -7.12 7.02
N VAL A 242 -13.24 -7.64 5.79
CA VAL A 242 -12.19 -8.41 5.10
C VAL A 242 -11.80 -7.70 3.82
N ASN A 243 -10.51 -7.54 3.62
CA ASN A 243 -9.92 -7.07 2.38
C ASN A 243 -9.07 -8.17 1.77
N VAL A 244 -9.02 -8.24 0.45
CA VAL A 244 -8.02 -9.02 -0.28
C VAL A 244 -7.14 -8.09 -1.10
N ASP A 245 -5.85 -8.40 -1.13
CA ASP A 245 -4.89 -7.71 -1.97
C ASP A 245 -4.60 -8.55 -3.21
N LEU A 246 -4.69 -7.91 -4.38
CA LEU A 246 -4.48 -8.50 -5.70
C LEU A 246 -3.42 -7.71 -6.46
N ILE A 247 -2.71 -8.41 -7.34
CA ILE A 247 -1.73 -7.78 -8.23
C ILE A 247 -2.05 -8.14 -9.68
N TYR A 248 -2.13 -7.14 -10.57
CA TYR A 248 -2.26 -7.34 -12.00
C TYR A 248 -0.98 -6.99 -12.76
N ALA A 249 -0.97 -7.31 -14.05
CA ALA A 249 0.20 -7.25 -14.92
C ALA A 249 1.36 -8.14 -14.43
N LEU A 250 1.03 -9.27 -13.81
CA LEU A 250 1.97 -10.30 -13.38
C LEU A 250 2.47 -11.13 -14.59
N PRO A 251 3.72 -11.65 -14.55
CA PRO A 251 4.16 -12.56 -15.59
C PRO A 251 3.26 -13.80 -15.66
N GLY A 252 2.86 -14.15 -16.87
CA GLY A 252 1.93 -15.23 -17.14
C GLY A 252 0.44 -14.87 -17.11
N GLN A 253 0.06 -13.68 -16.68
CA GLN A 253 -1.34 -13.22 -16.76
C GLN A 253 -1.70 -12.79 -18.18
N SER A 254 -2.95 -13.08 -18.58
CA SER A 254 -3.65 -12.48 -19.71
C SER A 254 -4.82 -11.62 -19.22
N VAL A 255 -5.38 -10.79 -20.10
CA VAL A 255 -6.60 -10.02 -19.77
C VAL A 255 -7.73 -10.96 -19.37
N ALA A 256 -7.89 -12.10 -20.07
CA ALA A 256 -8.90 -13.10 -19.75
C ALA A 256 -8.71 -13.74 -18.37
N SER A 257 -7.48 -14.17 -18.02
CA SER A 257 -7.18 -14.77 -16.71
C SER A 257 -7.36 -13.76 -15.56
N TRP A 258 -7.06 -12.49 -15.83
CA TRP A 258 -7.31 -11.41 -14.88
C TRP A 258 -8.79 -11.16 -14.64
N VAL A 259 -9.60 -11.08 -15.72
CA VAL A 259 -11.07 -10.94 -15.61
C VAL A 259 -11.68 -12.12 -14.85
N ALA A 260 -11.22 -13.36 -15.11
CA ALA A 260 -11.69 -14.54 -14.38
C ALA A 260 -11.41 -14.42 -12.87
N THR A 261 -10.19 -13.99 -12.49
CA THR A 261 -9.83 -13.71 -11.08
C THR A 261 -10.75 -12.65 -10.48
N MET A 262 -10.94 -11.53 -11.16
CA MET A 262 -11.76 -10.42 -10.66
C MET A 262 -13.23 -10.80 -10.48
N ARG A 263 -13.79 -11.59 -11.41
CA ARG A 263 -15.16 -12.10 -11.32
C ARG A 263 -15.36 -13.06 -10.15
N GLU A 264 -14.38 -13.91 -9.87
CA GLU A 264 -14.47 -14.79 -8.71
C GLU A 264 -14.40 -13.99 -7.41
N ILE A 265 -13.43 -13.08 -7.29
CA ILE A 265 -13.27 -12.21 -6.12
C ILE A 265 -14.51 -11.36 -5.86
N SER A 266 -15.10 -10.77 -6.91
CA SER A 266 -16.30 -9.92 -6.75
C SER A 266 -17.52 -10.68 -6.26
N ARG A 267 -17.66 -11.98 -6.62
CA ARG A 267 -18.74 -12.85 -6.13
C ARG A 267 -18.63 -13.17 -4.64
N TRP A 268 -17.45 -13.07 -4.05
CA TRP A 268 -17.27 -13.29 -2.61
C TRP A 268 -17.86 -12.17 -1.74
N GLN A 269 -18.26 -11.06 -2.36
CA GLN A 269 -18.89 -9.90 -1.71
C GLN A 269 -18.14 -9.46 -0.45
N LEU A 270 -16.81 -9.37 -0.59
CA LEU A 270 -15.94 -8.89 0.48
C LEU A 270 -16.15 -7.40 0.70
N GLU A 271 -15.86 -6.94 1.90
CA GLU A 271 -16.05 -5.53 2.28
C GLU A 271 -15.15 -4.58 1.49
N SER A 272 -13.94 -5.03 1.13
CA SER A 272 -13.07 -4.29 0.22
C SER A 272 -12.11 -5.19 -0.56
N VAL A 273 -11.59 -4.65 -1.67
CA VAL A 273 -10.61 -5.30 -2.54
C VAL A 273 -9.57 -4.26 -2.93
N SER A 274 -8.30 -4.58 -2.73
CA SER A 274 -7.18 -3.76 -3.20
C SER A 274 -6.54 -4.39 -4.44
N VAL A 275 -6.28 -3.58 -5.45
CA VAL A 275 -5.78 -4.04 -6.75
C VAL A 275 -4.57 -3.21 -7.14
N TYR A 276 -3.40 -3.82 -7.15
CA TYR A 276 -2.14 -3.15 -7.43
C TYR A 276 -1.58 -3.56 -8.79
N ARG A 277 -0.98 -2.61 -9.53
CA ARG A 277 -0.14 -2.98 -10.66
C ARG A 277 1.19 -3.55 -10.17
N LEU A 278 1.71 -4.59 -10.83
CA LEU A 278 3.03 -5.13 -10.51
C LEU A 278 4.09 -4.04 -10.60
N ARG A 279 4.85 -3.87 -9.50
CA ARG A 279 6.05 -3.07 -9.47
C ARG A 279 7.26 -3.92 -9.82
N ARG A 280 7.96 -3.57 -10.88
CA ARG A 280 9.17 -4.27 -11.34
C ARG A 280 10.43 -3.63 -10.75
N HIS A 281 10.71 -3.91 -9.47
CA HIS A 281 11.91 -3.39 -8.83
C HIS A 281 13.17 -4.05 -9.42
N PRO A 282 14.16 -3.28 -9.95
CA PRO A 282 15.32 -3.84 -10.69
C PRO A 282 16.11 -4.91 -9.94
N MET A 283 16.20 -4.78 -8.61
CA MET A 283 16.92 -5.72 -7.73
C MET A 283 16.14 -6.99 -7.40
N LYS A 284 14.89 -7.13 -7.81
CA LYS A 284 14.06 -8.29 -7.48
C LYS A 284 14.14 -9.35 -8.56
N ARG A 285 14.00 -10.60 -8.11
CA ARG A 285 14.09 -11.78 -8.98
C ARG A 285 13.09 -11.74 -10.13
N ILE A 286 11.90 -11.23 -9.88
CA ILE A 286 10.87 -11.09 -10.89
C ILE A 286 11.34 -10.23 -12.08
N SER A 287 12.10 -9.18 -11.85
CA SER A 287 12.60 -8.29 -12.93
C SER A 287 13.69 -8.92 -13.81
N LYS A 288 14.18 -10.13 -13.43
CA LYS A 288 15.13 -10.91 -14.20
C LYS A 288 14.46 -11.94 -15.12
N LEU A 289 13.13 -12.06 -15.07
CA LEU A 289 12.37 -12.90 -15.98
C LEU A 289 12.34 -12.28 -17.38
N GLU A 290 12.16 -13.13 -18.37
CA GLU A 290 12.08 -12.71 -19.76
C GLU A 290 10.88 -11.80 -20.01
N GLN A 291 11.07 -10.78 -20.87
CA GLN A 291 10.08 -9.76 -21.12
C GLN A 291 8.77 -10.35 -21.70
N GLU A 292 8.89 -11.41 -22.49
CA GLU A 292 7.77 -12.10 -23.15
C GLU A 292 6.80 -12.78 -22.19
N LEU A 293 7.23 -13.01 -20.95
CA LEU A 293 6.34 -13.54 -19.91
C LEU A 293 5.39 -12.50 -19.32
N TYR A 294 5.67 -11.21 -19.53
CA TYR A 294 4.84 -10.15 -19.02
C TYR A 294 3.76 -9.79 -20.03
N PRO A 295 2.56 -9.40 -19.55
CA PRO A 295 1.59 -8.75 -20.40
C PRO A 295 2.22 -7.54 -21.13
N SER A 296 1.75 -7.26 -22.33
CA SER A 296 2.12 -6.04 -23.03
C SER A 296 1.71 -4.80 -22.20
N TYR A 297 2.26 -3.64 -22.54
CA TYR A 297 1.84 -2.38 -21.93
C TYR A 297 0.34 -2.15 -22.10
N GLU A 298 -0.14 -2.40 -23.30
CA GLU A 298 -1.54 -2.28 -23.69
C GLU A 298 -2.45 -3.26 -22.94
N ASP A 299 -2.02 -4.52 -22.78
CA ASP A 299 -2.76 -5.49 -21.95
C ASP A 299 -2.83 -5.04 -20.48
N GLY A 300 -1.75 -4.45 -19.97
CA GLY A 300 -1.75 -3.87 -18.62
C GLY A 300 -2.78 -2.74 -18.45
N LEU A 301 -2.99 -1.91 -19.48
CA LEU A 301 -4.03 -0.88 -19.50
C LEU A 301 -5.43 -1.51 -19.58
N ARG A 302 -5.62 -2.53 -20.44
CA ARG A 302 -6.89 -3.28 -20.54
C ARG A 302 -7.22 -4.00 -19.24
N MET A 303 -6.24 -4.58 -18.55
CA MET A 303 -6.44 -5.19 -17.23
C MET A 303 -6.92 -4.15 -16.19
N GLN A 304 -6.40 -2.93 -16.26
CA GLN A 304 -6.82 -1.86 -15.36
C GLN A 304 -8.26 -1.40 -15.65
N LEU A 305 -8.66 -1.31 -16.92
CA LEU A 305 -10.05 -1.05 -17.30
C LEU A 305 -10.96 -2.20 -16.87
N ALA A 306 -10.53 -3.43 -17.12
CA ALA A 306 -11.31 -4.64 -16.84
C ALA A 306 -11.70 -4.76 -15.36
N HIS A 307 -10.76 -4.55 -14.43
CA HIS A 307 -11.12 -4.65 -13.01
C HIS A 307 -12.07 -3.52 -12.57
N GLY A 308 -11.96 -2.32 -13.14
CA GLY A 308 -12.91 -1.25 -12.91
C GLY A 308 -14.34 -1.63 -13.31
N LEU A 309 -14.51 -2.18 -14.52
CA LEU A 309 -15.78 -2.64 -15.03
C LEU A 309 -16.36 -3.79 -14.18
N VAL A 310 -15.59 -4.83 -13.93
CA VAL A 310 -16.04 -5.99 -13.14
C VAL A 310 -16.47 -5.59 -11.74
N MET A 311 -15.70 -4.74 -11.07
CA MET A 311 -16.04 -4.29 -9.71
C MET A 311 -17.31 -3.44 -9.69
N ALA A 312 -17.48 -2.54 -10.66
CA ALA A 312 -18.70 -1.73 -10.80
C ALA A 312 -19.94 -2.60 -11.06
N ASP A 313 -19.84 -3.62 -11.95
CA ASP A 313 -20.93 -4.56 -12.24
C ASP A 313 -21.39 -5.38 -11.02
N HIS A 314 -20.52 -5.51 -10.00
CA HIS A 314 -20.83 -6.24 -8.76
C HIS A 314 -21.11 -5.29 -7.57
N GLY A 315 -21.35 -4.00 -7.84
CA GLY A 315 -21.78 -3.03 -6.84
C GLY A 315 -20.69 -2.46 -5.95
N TYR A 316 -19.43 -2.64 -6.32
CA TYR A 316 -18.32 -2.00 -5.60
C TYR A 316 -18.10 -0.56 -6.06
N LEU A 317 -17.84 0.30 -5.11
CA LEU A 317 -17.43 1.69 -5.34
C LEU A 317 -15.90 1.77 -5.35
N ARG A 318 -15.34 2.53 -6.30
CA ARG A 318 -13.93 2.88 -6.25
C ARG A 318 -13.74 3.93 -5.16
N VAL A 319 -12.99 3.59 -4.13
CA VAL A 319 -12.75 4.49 -2.98
C VAL A 319 -11.32 5.03 -2.96
N GLN A 320 -10.42 4.38 -3.68
CA GLN A 320 -9.06 4.86 -3.94
C GLN A 320 -8.61 4.39 -5.33
N SER A 321 -7.54 4.97 -5.85
CA SER A 321 -6.97 4.60 -7.16
C SER A 321 -6.77 3.09 -7.34
N HIS A 322 -6.50 2.37 -6.25
CA HIS A 322 -6.21 0.94 -6.21
C HIS A 322 -7.14 0.15 -5.27
N LYS A 323 -8.22 0.75 -4.75
CA LYS A 323 -9.09 0.09 -3.76
C LYS A 323 -10.57 0.29 -4.09
N TYR A 324 -11.30 -0.78 -3.91
CA TYR A 324 -12.76 -0.85 -4.03
C TYR A 324 -13.37 -1.25 -2.69
N ALA A 325 -14.54 -0.72 -2.37
CA ALA A 325 -15.32 -1.11 -1.20
C ALA A 325 -16.78 -1.29 -1.59
N ILE A 326 -17.45 -2.24 -0.94
CA ILE A 326 -18.88 -2.46 -1.19
C ILE A 326 -19.76 -1.38 -0.54
N LYS A 327 -19.22 -0.70 0.46
CA LYS A 327 -19.83 0.46 1.14
C LYS A 327 -18.72 1.38 1.64
N GLU A 328 -19.01 2.68 1.70
CA GLU A 328 -18.05 3.69 2.21
C GLU A 328 -17.58 3.40 3.63
N GLN A 329 -18.46 2.92 4.51
CA GLN A 329 -18.11 2.57 5.91
C GLN A 329 -17.11 1.42 6.04
N LYS A 330 -16.78 0.74 4.93
CA LYS A 330 -15.80 -0.37 4.88
C LYS A 330 -14.44 0.05 4.29
N ILE A 331 -14.25 1.34 4.08
CA ILE A 331 -12.95 1.89 3.70
C ILE A 331 -11.99 1.77 4.88
N GLN A 332 -10.75 1.37 4.61
CA GLN A 332 -9.71 1.30 5.64
C GLN A 332 -9.40 2.69 6.21
N GLN A 333 -9.76 2.92 7.45
CA GLN A 333 -9.65 4.23 8.10
C GLN A 333 -8.21 4.76 8.15
N GLN A 334 -7.23 3.90 8.46
CA GLN A 334 -5.84 4.34 8.51
C GLN A 334 -5.36 4.94 7.18
N THR A 335 -5.73 4.33 6.04
CA THR A 335 -5.31 4.83 4.73
C THR A 335 -5.99 6.15 4.39
N GLU A 336 -7.27 6.31 4.72
CA GLU A 336 -7.99 7.57 4.52
C GLU A 336 -7.40 8.70 5.38
N ARG A 337 -7.21 8.44 6.67
CA ARG A 337 -6.63 9.41 7.60
C ARG A 337 -5.22 9.85 7.20
N LYS A 338 -4.38 8.89 6.76
CA LYS A 338 -3.01 9.15 6.30
C LYS A 338 -2.96 10.00 5.03
N ARG A 339 -3.95 9.86 4.14
CA ARG A 339 -4.00 10.53 2.83
C ARG A 339 -4.78 11.83 2.82
N GLY A 340 -5.59 12.10 3.83
CA GLY A 340 -6.35 13.34 3.96
C GLY A 340 -5.49 14.59 4.16
N VAL A 341 -6.11 15.75 4.03
CA VAL A 341 -5.50 17.06 4.34
C VAL A 341 -5.27 17.18 5.85
N SER A 342 -6.21 16.71 6.64
CA SER A 342 -6.20 16.70 8.11
C SER A 342 -5.90 15.29 8.64
N ARG A 343 -5.52 15.18 9.95
CA ARG A 343 -5.30 13.90 10.66
C ARG A 343 -4.28 12.96 10.01
N THR A 344 -3.19 13.50 9.53
CA THR A 344 -2.17 12.75 8.79
C THR A 344 -1.08 12.14 9.65
N GLN A 345 -1.14 12.31 10.99
CA GLN A 345 -0.13 11.80 11.91
C GLN A 345 -0.11 10.26 11.91
N LEU A 346 1.06 9.70 11.64
CA LEU A 346 1.30 8.26 11.61
C LEU A 346 2.53 7.92 12.45
N LEU A 347 2.32 7.37 13.64
CA LEU A 347 3.37 6.78 14.43
C LEU A 347 3.66 5.37 13.92
N SER A 348 4.88 5.08 13.53
CA SER A 348 5.27 3.75 13.10
C SER A 348 6.38 3.18 13.96
N ALA A 349 6.37 1.86 14.14
CA ALA A 349 7.40 1.13 14.86
C ALA A 349 7.74 -0.19 14.15
N GLY A 350 8.92 -0.72 14.47
CA GLY A 350 9.46 -1.94 13.88
C GLY A 350 10.49 -1.69 12.78
N CYS A 351 11.22 -2.74 12.45
CA CYS A 351 12.27 -2.76 11.45
C CYS A 351 11.72 -2.40 10.06
N GLY A 352 12.24 -1.34 9.44
CA GLY A 352 11.82 -0.89 8.11
C GLY A 352 10.47 -0.17 8.06
N SER A 353 9.86 0.17 9.21
CA SER A 353 8.65 0.97 9.27
C SER A 353 8.93 2.43 8.89
N TYR A 354 7.91 3.10 8.35
CA TYR A 354 7.95 4.54 8.08
C TYR A 354 6.73 5.23 8.68
N GLY A 355 6.91 6.48 9.07
CA GLY A 355 5.87 7.28 9.69
C GLY A 355 5.93 8.75 9.30
N PHE A 356 4.95 9.49 9.78
CA PHE A 356 4.87 10.93 9.60
C PHE A 356 4.35 11.58 10.89
N LEU A 357 5.19 12.33 11.57
CA LEU A 357 4.85 13.05 12.80
C LEU A 357 5.31 14.51 12.70
N ASN A 358 4.47 15.44 13.09
CA ASN A 358 4.81 16.84 13.25
C ASN A 358 5.59 17.42 12.05
N SER A 359 5.09 17.27 10.84
CA SER A 359 5.74 17.68 9.58
C SER A 359 6.96 16.85 9.16
N THR A 360 7.35 15.82 9.91
CA THR A 360 8.54 15.02 9.61
C THR A 360 8.16 13.62 9.14
N PHE A 361 8.50 13.32 7.88
CA PHE A 361 8.53 11.94 7.39
C PHE A 361 9.80 11.27 7.90
N TYR A 362 9.68 10.06 8.45
CA TYR A 362 10.81 9.31 8.97
C TYR A 362 10.73 7.83 8.61
N TRP A 363 11.90 7.18 8.58
CA TRP A 363 12.03 5.77 8.24
C TRP A 363 13.00 5.07 9.17
N ASN A 364 12.59 3.94 9.74
CA ASN A 364 13.45 3.08 10.55
C ASN A 364 14.40 2.26 9.67
N THR A 365 15.55 1.87 10.24
CA THR A 365 16.47 0.97 9.55
C THR A 365 15.78 -0.32 9.09
N LYS A 366 16.16 -0.81 7.91
CA LYS A 366 15.66 -2.07 7.34
C LYS A 366 16.42 -3.30 7.84
N SER A 367 17.55 -3.12 8.49
CA SER A 367 18.34 -4.19 9.08
C SER A 367 17.71 -4.61 10.41
N LEU A 368 17.20 -5.84 10.51
CA LEU A 368 16.61 -6.38 11.73
C LEU A 368 17.60 -6.39 12.90
N GLY A 369 18.87 -6.78 12.64
CA GLY A 369 19.91 -6.79 13.65
C GLY A 369 20.25 -5.40 14.18
N GLU A 370 20.39 -4.42 13.29
CA GLU A 370 20.67 -3.03 13.67
C GLU A 370 19.47 -2.38 14.41
N TRP A 371 18.25 -2.64 13.94
CA TRP A 371 17.04 -2.20 14.63
C TRP A 371 17.00 -2.74 16.07
N GLY A 372 17.21 -4.06 16.23
CA GLY A 372 17.20 -4.70 17.55
C GLY A 372 18.32 -4.18 18.46
N ARG A 373 19.54 -3.99 17.91
CA ARG A 373 20.66 -3.43 18.66
C ARG A 373 20.31 -2.03 19.22
N ARG A 374 19.79 -1.14 18.36
CA ARG A 374 19.44 0.24 18.75
C ARG A 374 18.37 0.26 19.82
N VAL A 375 17.27 -0.48 19.63
CA VAL A 375 16.16 -0.50 20.59
C VAL A 375 16.59 -1.08 21.94
N ARG A 376 17.45 -2.13 21.96
CA ARG A 376 18.02 -2.68 23.21
C ARG A 376 18.86 -1.62 23.96
N ALA A 377 19.62 -0.82 23.23
CA ALA A 377 20.43 0.24 23.78
C ALA A 377 19.63 1.48 24.21
N GLY A 378 18.31 1.53 23.98
CA GLY A 378 17.50 2.74 24.19
C GLY A 378 17.73 3.82 23.13
N GLU A 379 18.38 3.45 22.02
CA GLU A 379 18.61 4.33 20.87
C GLU A 379 17.40 4.27 19.92
N HIS A 380 17.16 5.36 19.18
CA HIS A 380 16.12 5.37 18.15
C HIS A 380 16.56 4.62 16.90
N PRO A 381 15.71 3.72 16.36
CA PRO A 381 16.01 3.00 15.14
C PRO A 381 15.77 3.83 13.87
N THR A 382 15.28 5.04 13.98
CA THR A 382 15.09 5.97 12.85
C THR A 382 16.42 6.29 12.19
N TRP A 383 16.41 6.30 10.87
CA TRP A 383 17.62 6.36 10.08
C TRP A 383 17.57 7.44 9.00
N LEU A 384 16.48 7.49 8.24
CA LEU A 384 16.25 8.48 7.22
C LEU A 384 15.00 9.28 7.52
N GLY A 385 14.92 10.49 6.97
CA GLY A 385 13.71 11.28 7.01
C GLY A 385 13.89 12.65 6.38
N ARG A 386 12.83 13.44 6.47
CA ARG A 386 12.81 14.83 6.02
C ARG A 386 11.70 15.59 6.71
N THR A 387 12.02 16.72 7.28
CA THR A 387 11.03 17.68 7.78
C THR A 387 10.53 18.53 6.63
N LEU A 388 9.23 18.62 6.47
CA LEU A 388 8.54 19.30 5.37
C LEU A 388 8.24 20.74 5.77
N GLY A 389 8.58 21.68 4.90
CA GLY A 389 8.13 23.05 4.98
C GLY A 389 6.70 23.21 4.47
N ARG A 390 6.16 24.43 4.54
CA ARG A 390 4.79 24.76 4.14
C ARG A 390 4.45 24.33 2.70
N ASP A 391 5.32 24.64 1.72
CA ASP A 391 5.09 24.24 0.31
C ASP A 391 5.02 22.72 0.16
N ASP A 392 5.97 22.00 0.76
CA ASP A 392 5.97 20.52 0.72
C ASP A 392 4.74 19.91 1.42
N LEU A 393 4.23 20.52 2.50
CA LEU A 393 3.00 20.05 3.17
C LEU A 393 1.75 20.28 2.30
N MET A 394 1.66 21.42 1.60
CA MET A 394 0.60 21.66 0.62
C MET A 394 0.65 20.63 -0.51
N ARG A 395 1.84 20.36 -1.07
CA ARG A 395 2.06 19.35 -2.11
C ARG A 395 1.75 17.93 -1.63
N LYS A 396 2.13 17.59 -0.38
CA LYS A 396 1.80 16.30 0.24
C LYS A 396 0.29 16.06 0.24
N SER A 397 -0.51 17.08 0.50
CA SER A 397 -1.97 16.97 0.47
C SER A 397 -2.49 16.54 -0.91
N PHE A 398 -1.89 17.02 -2.00
CA PHE A 398 -2.21 16.57 -3.36
C PHE A 398 -1.62 15.20 -3.66
N VAL A 399 -0.32 15.01 -3.44
CA VAL A 399 0.38 13.75 -3.74
C VAL A 399 -0.32 12.53 -3.14
N LEU A 400 -0.89 12.66 -1.96
CA LEU A 400 -1.61 11.56 -1.30
C LEU A 400 -3.12 11.64 -1.50
N GLY A 401 -3.70 12.83 -1.58
CA GLY A 401 -5.14 13.05 -1.71
C GLY A 401 -5.72 12.62 -3.06
N VAL A 402 -4.96 12.75 -4.16
CA VAL A 402 -5.39 12.31 -5.50
C VAL A 402 -5.68 10.80 -5.59
N HIS A 403 -5.32 10.03 -4.59
CA HIS A 403 -5.64 8.62 -4.54
C HIS A 403 -6.96 8.31 -3.84
N THR A 404 -7.63 9.30 -3.22
CA THR A 404 -8.84 9.09 -2.40
C THR A 404 -10.10 9.59 -3.10
N HIS A 405 -11.26 9.01 -2.76
CA HIS A 405 -12.55 9.45 -3.29
C HIS A 405 -12.96 10.84 -2.79
N THR A 406 -12.46 11.25 -1.63
CA THR A 406 -12.65 12.60 -1.10
C THR A 406 -11.83 13.63 -1.88
N GLY A 407 -10.73 13.20 -2.51
CA GLY A 407 -9.79 14.08 -3.18
C GLY A 407 -9.17 15.10 -2.21
N ILE A 408 -9.13 16.35 -2.63
CA ILE A 408 -8.63 17.46 -1.83
C ILE A 408 -9.83 18.38 -1.51
N PRO A 409 -10.39 18.34 -0.27
CA PRO A 409 -11.41 19.27 0.18
C PRO A 409 -10.82 20.68 0.26
N ARG A 410 -11.42 21.62 -0.48
CA ARG A 410 -10.90 22.99 -0.60
C ARG A 410 -10.96 23.77 0.71
N ASP A 411 -12.05 23.60 1.46
CA ASP A 411 -12.23 24.28 2.75
C ASP A 411 -11.23 23.80 3.79
N GLU A 412 -10.99 22.49 3.89
CA GLU A 412 -9.96 21.93 4.81
C GLU A 412 -8.57 22.41 4.43
N PHE A 413 -8.26 22.44 3.13
CA PHE A 413 -6.98 22.95 2.63
C PHE A 413 -6.82 24.43 2.96
N ALA A 414 -7.84 25.25 2.69
CA ALA A 414 -7.82 26.67 2.98
C ALA A 414 -7.73 26.96 4.50
N GLN A 415 -8.44 26.19 5.32
CA GLN A 415 -8.35 26.29 6.78
C GLN A 415 -6.95 25.99 7.29
N LYS A 416 -6.33 24.91 6.77
CA LYS A 416 -4.99 24.50 7.20
C LYS A 416 -3.88 25.42 6.70
N PHE A 417 -3.97 25.86 5.45
CA PHE A 417 -2.90 26.58 4.78
C PHE A 417 -3.20 28.09 4.57
N GLY A 418 -4.39 28.59 4.90
CA GLY A 418 -4.76 30.00 4.73
C GLY A 418 -4.85 30.44 3.27
N VAL A 419 -4.96 29.51 2.30
CA VAL A 419 -4.97 29.80 0.87
C VAL A 419 -5.76 28.72 0.12
N ASP A 420 -6.52 29.14 -0.90
CA ASP A 420 -7.24 28.21 -1.76
C ASP A 420 -6.26 27.41 -2.63
N PRO A 421 -6.44 26.07 -2.81
CA PRO A 421 -5.55 25.25 -3.63
C PRO A 421 -5.46 25.70 -5.08
N LEU A 422 -6.52 26.28 -5.66
CA LEU A 422 -6.50 26.82 -7.02
C LEU A 422 -5.59 28.04 -7.17
N ALA A 423 -5.41 28.82 -6.11
CA ALA A 423 -4.49 29.95 -6.13
C ALA A 423 -3.02 29.54 -6.10
N VAL A 424 -2.71 28.32 -5.58
CA VAL A 424 -1.33 27.81 -5.44
C VAL A 424 -0.95 26.88 -6.58
N PHE A 425 -1.87 26.00 -7.00
CA PHE A 425 -1.63 24.91 -7.96
C PHE A 425 -2.54 25.01 -9.19
N GLY A 426 -2.95 26.23 -9.55
CA GLY A 426 -3.89 26.45 -10.65
C GLY A 426 -3.42 25.89 -12.00
N ASP A 427 -2.13 25.94 -12.29
CA ASP A 427 -1.57 25.41 -13.53
C ASP A 427 -1.62 23.89 -13.58
N GLU A 428 -1.19 23.21 -12.51
CA GLU A 428 -1.22 21.75 -12.38
C GLU A 428 -2.66 21.23 -12.39
N ILE A 429 -3.55 21.86 -11.61
CA ILE A 429 -4.97 21.50 -11.55
C ILE A 429 -5.63 21.74 -12.90
N GLY A 430 -5.37 22.89 -13.54
CA GLY A 430 -5.91 23.23 -14.86
C GLY A 430 -5.43 22.27 -15.96
N LEU A 431 -4.17 21.81 -15.91
CA LEU A 431 -3.68 20.78 -16.81
C LEU A 431 -4.43 19.47 -16.61
N ALA A 432 -4.51 18.98 -15.38
CA ALA A 432 -5.20 17.72 -15.07
C ALA A 432 -6.69 17.79 -15.44
N GLN A 433 -7.34 18.94 -15.26
CA GLN A 433 -8.74 19.15 -15.65
C GLN A 433 -8.92 19.12 -17.17
N ARG A 434 -8.05 19.79 -17.95
CA ARG A 434 -8.10 19.76 -19.42
C ARG A 434 -7.88 18.36 -19.99
N LEU A 435 -7.09 17.55 -19.32
CA LEU A 435 -6.85 16.13 -19.66
C LEU A 435 -7.96 15.19 -19.16
N GLY A 436 -9.03 15.72 -18.53
CA GLY A 436 -10.13 14.91 -18.01
C GLY A 436 -9.77 14.07 -16.79
N LEU A 437 -8.66 14.40 -16.08
CA LEU A 437 -8.17 13.65 -14.93
C LEU A 437 -8.75 14.18 -13.60
N PHE A 438 -9.13 15.46 -13.55
CA PHE A 438 -9.76 16.09 -12.39
C PHE A 438 -11.14 16.64 -12.69
N GLU A 439 -12.01 16.49 -11.71
CA GLU A 439 -13.21 17.27 -11.53
C GLU A 439 -12.97 18.33 -10.44
N VAL A 440 -13.25 19.58 -10.75
CA VAL A 440 -13.10 20.72 -9.84
C VAL A 440 -14.47 21.26 -9.51
N THR A 441 -14.83 21.23 -8.24
CA THR A 441 -16.08 21.78 -7.71
C THR A 441 -15.79 22.90 -6.71
N ASP A 442 -16.82 23.56 -6.21
CA ASP A 442 -16.66 24.57 -5.14
C ASP A 442 -16.12 23.96 -3.85
N SER A 443 -16.41 22.68 -3.57
CA SER A 443 -16.06 22.01 -2.33
C SER A 443 -14.76 21.18 -2.40
N ALA A 444 -14.41 20.63 -3.57
CA ALA A 444 -13.28 19.71 -3.67
C ALA A 444 -12.68 19.63 -5.08
N ILE A 445 -11.44 19.19 -5.16
CA ILE A 445 -10.73 18.77 -6.37
C ILE A 445 -10.60 17.25 -6.28
N ARG A 446 -11.26 16.52 -7.19
CA ARG A 446 -11.33 15.05 -7.17
C ARG A 446 -10.79 14.43 -8.44
N PRO A 447 -10.12 13.27 -8.37
CA PRO A 447 -9.84 12.51 -9.57
C PRO A 447 -11.15 11.98 -10.20
N THR A 448 -11.22 12.02 -11.52
CA THR A 448 -12.22 11.28 -12.31
C THR A 448 -11.87 9.80 -12.33
N GLU A 449 -12.70 8.94 -12.96
CA GLU A 449 -12.32 7.53 -13.19
C GLU A 449 -11.00 7.42 -13.99
N LEU A 450 -10.79 8.28 -14.98
CA LEU A 450 -9.52 8.36 -15.70
C LEU A 450 -8.40 8.91 -14.81
N GLY A 451 -8.70 9.84 -13.92
CA GLY A 451 -7.76 10.35 -12.92
C GLY A 451 -7.28 9.28 -11.95
N TYR A 452 -8.15 8.41 -11.47
CA TYR A 452 -7.74 7.26 -10.65
C TYR A 452 -6.84 6.29 -11.41
N PHE A 453 -7.06 6.15 -12.72
CA PHE A 453 -6.20 5.34 -13.57
C PHE A 453 -4.73 5.83 -13.53
N PHE A 454 -4.53 7.14 -13.45
CA PHE A 454 -3.24 7.82 -13.40
C PHE A 454 -2.90 8.44 -12.03
N GLY A 455 -3.39 7.86 -10.93
CA GLY A 455 -3.19 8.43 -9.60
C GLY A 455 -1.73 8.66 -9.22
N ASP A 456 -0.81 7.77 -9.63
CA ASP A 456 0.62 7.92 -9.34
C ASP A 456 1.25 9.04 -10.18
N GLU A 457 0.86 9.16 -11.45
CA GLU A 457 1.32 10.22 -12.34
C GLU A 457 0.76 11.59 -11.90
N LEU A 458 -0.51 11.63 -11.46
CA LEU A 458 -1.09 12.82 -10.83
C LEU A 458 -0.32 13.24 -9.58
N SER A 459 0.12 12.28 -8.76
CA SER A 459 0.97 12.56 -7.60
C SER A 459 2.29 13.23 -8.01
N VAL A 460 2.95 12.71 -9.04
CA VAL A 460 4.21 13.28 -9.56
C VAL A 460 4.01 14.72 -10.07
N LEU A 461 2.84 15.03 -10.62
CA LEU A 461 2.52 16.39 -11.08
C LEU A 461 2.63 17.44 -9.95
N PHE A 462 2.45 17.03 -8.69
CA PHE A 462 2.55 17.90 -7.53
C PHE A 462 3.88 17.81 -6.77
N TYR A 463 4.89 17.10 -7.28
CA TYR A 463 6.21 17.12 -6.66
C TYR A 463 6.83 18.52 -6.74
N SER A 464 7.52 18.95 -5.66
CA SER A 464 8.18 20.26 -5.67
C SER A 464 9.30 20.32 -6.74
N PRO A 465 9.60 21.52 -7.27
CA PRO A 465 10.69 21.68 -8.24
C PRO A 465 12.03 21.11 -7.74
N GLN A 466 12.31 21.26 -6.45
CA GLN A 466 13.52 20.71 -5.83
C GLN A 466 13.54 19.18 -5.88
N ILE A 467 12.40 18.53 -5.54
CA ILE A 467 12.29 17.07 -5.60
C ILE A 467 12.42 16.57 -7.05
N ARG A 468 11.75 17.23 -8.01
CA ARG A 468 11.86 16.87 -9.43
C ARG A 468 13.32 16.95 -9.89
N GLN A 469 14.02 18.05 -9.60
CA GLN A 469 15.44 18.21 -9.97
C GLN A 469 16.32 17.10 -9.36
N GLN A 470 16.08 16.71 -8.11
CA GLN A 470 16.81 15.60 -7.48
C GLN A 470 16.56 14.27 -8.19
N LEU A 471 15.29 13.99 -8.56
CA LEU A 471 14.91 12.76 -9.24
C LEU A 471 15.42 12.72 -10.67
N ASP A 472 15.35 13.84 -11.40
CA ASP A 472 15.89 13.97 -12.76
C ASP A 472 17.40 13.67 -12.79
N GLY A 473 18.14 14.17 -11.79
CA GLY A 473 19.55 13.86 -11.61
C GLY A 473 19.85 12.38 -11.35
N LEU A 474 18.83 11.60 -10.95
CA LEU A 474 18.91 10.15 -10.75
C LEU A 474 18.30 9.35 -11.91
N GLY A 475 17.76 10.01 -12.94
CA GLY A 475 17.01 9.36 -14.01
C GLY A 475 15.73 8.67 -13.54
N MET A 476 15.05 9.21 -12.52
CA MET A 476 13.87 8.63 -11.91
C MET A 476 12.67 9.56 -12.03
N LYS A 477 11.48 9.00 -12.24
CA LYS A 477 10.20 9.73 -12.25
C LYS A 477 9.52 9.70 -10.88
N TYR A 478 9.44 8.53 -10.27
CA TYR A 478 8.66 8.34 -9.03
C TYR A 478 9.53 8.41 -7.77
N GLY A 479 10.79 7.99 -7.86
CA GLY A 479 11.73 8.07 -6.76
C GLY A 479 11.40 7.20 -5.54
N MET A 480 10.60 6.14 -5.72
CA MET A 480 10.09 5.29 -4.64
C MET A 480 10.92 4.01 -4.43
N PHE A 481 12.05 3.85 -5.14
CA PHE A 481 12.96 2.73 -4.99
C PHE A 481 14.13 3.07 -4.07
N PHE A 482 14.50 2.13 -3.18
CA PHE A 482 15.80 2.13 -2.53
C PHE A 482 16.80 1.32 -3.36
N GLU A 483 18.02 1.83 -3.52
CA GLU A 483 19.16 1.01 -3.92
C GLU A 483 19.64 0.24 -2.69
N GLN A 484 19.74 -1.10 -2.79
CA GLN A 484 20.15 -1.93 -1.65
C GLN A 484 21.58 -1.60 -1.16
N ASP A 485 22.46 -1.20 -2.09
CA ASP A 485 23.89 -1.01 -1.79
C ASP A 485 24.22 0.29 -1.05
N ARG A 486 23.29 1.24 -1.00
CA ARG A 486 23.50 2.50 -0.24
C ARG A 486 23.19 2.35 1.24
N TYR A 487 22.57 1.21 1.66
CA TYR A 487 21.86 1.13 2.92
C TYR A 487 21.91 -0.27 3.55
N ALA A 488 22.81 -1.15 3.10
CA ALA A 488 23.09 -2.45 3.70
C ALA A 488 23.98 -2.32 4.95
#